data_f4496d7da54aee846bf8dc2f404ce21b
#
_entry.id   f4496d7da54aee846bf8dc2f404ce21b
#
_cell.length_a   1.000
_cell.length_b   1.000
_cell.length_c   1.000
_cell.angle_alpha   90.00
_cell.angle_beta   90.00
_cell.angle_gamma   90.00
#
_symmetry.space_group_name_H-M   'P 1'
#
loop_
_entity.id
_entity.type
_entity.pdbx_description
1 polymer ?
#
loop_
_entity_poly.entity_id
_entity_poly.type
_entity_poly.pdbx_seq_one_letter_code
_entity_poly.pdbx_strand_id
1 'polypeptide(L)'
;LLICAEVKKEGPEELSQALSGSEQEDRIRISGGEGIGRVTRPGLEQPVGAAAVNKIPRQMIREAVREICDKYGYSGGVHVTLTIPGGDRVAEKTFNPRLGILGGLSILGTTGIVEPMSEKALTDTICLEMQVLKENGHDYCIVTPGNYGSDFLKEKMDMDLSLAVKCSNYIGEAI
;
A
#
# COMPACT_ATOMS: atom_id res chain seq x y z
N LEU A 1 -10.16 0.97 -13.91
CA LEU A 1 -9.51 -0.22 -13.37
C LEU A 1 -10.54 -1.09 -12.67
N LEU A 2 -10.45 -2.40 -12.90
CA LEU A 2 -11.31 -3.39 -12.26
C LEU A 2 -10.48 -4.11 -11.18
N ILE A 3 -10.99 -4.17 -9.95
CA ILE A 3 -10.44 -5.01 -8.90
C ILE A 3 -11.23 -6.31 -8.90
N CYS A 4 -10.55 -7.43 -9.06
CA CYS A 4 -11.13 -8.75 -8.98
C CYS A 4 -10.75 -9.41 -7.65
N ALA A 5 -11.69 -10.12 -7.04
CA ALA A 5 -11.43 -10.95 -5.86
C ALA A 5 -11.83 -12.39 -6.19
N GLU A 6 -10.87 -13.28 -6.09
CA GLU A 6 -11.11 -14.73 -6.15
C GLU A 6 -11.18 -15.27 -4.73
N VAL A 7 -12.22 -16.01 -4.40
CA VAL A 7 -12.43 -16.60 -3.08
C VAL A 7 -12.41 -18.11 -3.18
N LYS A 8 -11.47 -18.74 -2.49
CA LYS A 8 -11.32 -20.21 -2.44
C LYS A 8 -11.50 -20.71 -1.02
N LYS A 9 -12.11 -21.88 -0.88
CA LYS A 9 -12.12 -22.63 0.38
C LYS A 9 -10.76 -23.29 0.58
N GLU A 10 -10.22 -23.22 1.79
CA GLU A 10 -8.96 -23.87 2.16
C GLU A 10 -9.18 -24.96 3.19
N GLY A 11 -8.44 -26.06 3.06
CA GLY A 11 -8.41 -27.11 4.07
C GLY A 11 -7.62 -26.72 5.31
N PRO A 12 -7.81 -27.41 6.45
CA PRO A 12 -7.12 -27.11 7.72
C PRO A 12 -5.58 -27.16 7.60
N GLU A 13 -5.05 -28.05 6.74
CA GLU A 13 -3.61 -28.22 6.53
C GLU A 13 -2.99 -27.08 5.73
N GLU A 14 -3.69 -26.58 4.71
CA GLU A 14 -3.25 -25.45 3.90
C GLU A 14 -3.21 -24.14 4.69
N LEU A 15 -4.19 -23.97 5.60
CA LEU A 15 -4.25 -22.83 6.52
C LEU A 15 -3.08 -22.82 7.50
N SER A 16 -2.76 -23.96 8.12
CA SER A 16 -1.71 -24.04 9.15
C SER A 16 -0.31 -23.77 8.61
N GLN A 17 -0.07 -24.05 7.32
CA GLN A 17 1.22 -23.79 6.66
C GLN A 17 1.38 -22.33 6.17
N ALA A 18 0.28 -21.64 5.93
CA ALA A 18 0.26 -20.34 5.27
C ALA A 18 0.13 -19.15 6.24
N LEU A 19 -0.30 -19.39 7.47
CA LEU A 19 -0.53 -18.34 8.47
C LEU A 19 0.66 -18.23 9.43
N SER A 20 1.27 -17.06 9.50
CA SER A 20 2.32 -16.72 10.47
C SER A 20 1.82 -15.68 11.49
N GLY A 21 2.04 -15.95 12.77
CA GLY A 21 1.79 -14.98 13.85
C GLY A 21 0.31 -14.75 14.16
N SER A 22 -0.08 -13.49 14.31
CA SER A 22 -1.45 -13.07 14.72
C SER A 22 -2.57 -13.43 13.73
N GLU A 23 -2.24 -13.91 12.53
CA GLU A 23 -3.21 -14.36 11.54
C GLU A 23 -3.71 -15.80 11.78
N GLN A 24 -3.09 -16.55 12.69
CA GLN A 24 -3.48 -17.94 13.00
C GLN A 24 -4.87 -18.07 13.63
N GLU A 25 -5.37 -17.02 14.29
CA GLU A 25 -6.74 -17.01 14.84
C GLU A 25 -7.79 -16.69 13.75
N ASP A 26 -7.35 -16.15 12.61
CA ASP A 26 -8.24 -15.73 11.53
C ASP A 26 -8.17 -16.73 10.38
N ARG A 27 -9.23 -17.50 10.20
CA ARG A 27 -9.37 -18.48 9.13
C ARG A 27 -9.44 -17.87 7.73
N ILE A 28 -9.19 -16.56 7.60
CA ILE A 28 -9.30 -15.80 6.35
C ILE A 28 -7.94 -15.25 5.96
N ARG A 29 -7.37 -15.81 4.91
CA ARG A 29 -6.13 -15.35 4.30
C ARG A 29 -6.40 -14.38 3.15
N ILE A 30 -5.68 -13.26 3.11
CA ILE A 30 -5.77 -12.27 2.02
C ILE A 30 -4.42 -12.14 1.36
N SER A 31 -4.34 -12.38 0.05
CA SER A 31 -3.13 -12.24 -0.75
C SER A 31 -3.32 -11.30 -1.93
N GLY A 32 -2.20 -10.77 -2.46
CA GLY A 32 -2.14 -10.01 -3.70
C GLY A 32 -1.69 -10.93 -4.85
N GLY A 33 -2.48 -10.95 -5.90
CA GLY A 33 -2.17 -11.55 -7.19
C GLY A 33 -1.65 -10.51 -8.19
N GLU A 34 -1.92 -10.73 -9.48
CA GLU A 34 -1.50 -9.84 -10.57
C GLU A 34 -1.93 -8.39 -10.33
N GLY A 35 -1.01 -7.44 -10.55
CA GLY A 35 -1.26 -6.01 -10.46
C GLY A 35 -1.48 -5.44 -9.07
N ILE A 36 -1.35 -6.27 -8.02
CA ILE A 36 -1.24 -5.82 -6.64
C ILE A 36 0.24 -5.70 -6.29
N GLY A 37 0.65 -4.53 -5.84
CA GLY A 37 2.03 -4.24 -5.47
C GLY A 37 2.49 -5.02 -4.24
N ARG A 38 3.81 -5.21 -4.14
CA ARG A 38 4.47 -5.78 -2.96
C ARG A 38 5.36 -4.74 -2.31
N VAL A 39 5.34 -4.72 -1.00
CA VAL A 39 6.23 -3.87 -0.20
C VAL A 39 7.65 -4.43 -0.29
N THR A 40 8.60 -3.60 -0.69
CA THR A 40 10.01 -3.99 -0.84
C THR A 40 10.96 -3.27 0.12
N ARG A 41 10.46 -2.24 0.82
CA ARG A 41 11.25 -1.42 1.77
C ARG A 41 10.49 -1.26 3.08
N PRO A 42 11.19 -1.11 4.21
CA PRO A 42 10.57 -0.76 5.48
C PRO A 42 10.00 0.66 5.46
N GLY A 43 9.14 0.99 6.44
CA GLY A 43 8.52 2.31 6.61
C GLY A 43 7.05 2.36 6.22
N LEU A 44 6.51 1.28 5.65
CA LEU A 44 5.08 1.14 5.38
C LEU A 44 4.39 0.33 6.50
N GLU A 45 3.06 0.43 6.57
CA GLU A 45 2.25 -0.33 7.52
C GLU A 45 2.42 -1.85 7.37
N GLN A 46 2.61 -2.32 6.13
CA GLN A 46 2.79 -3.73 5.83
C GLN A 46 4.27 -4.11 5.88
N PRO A 47 4.59 -5.32 6.35
CA PRO A 47 5.97 -5.81 6.35
C PRO A 47 6.50 -6.01 4.92
N VAL A 48 7.82 -5.96 4.79
CA VAL A 48 8.50 -6.26 3.53
C VAL A 48 8.10 -7.65 3.01
N GLY A 49 7.80 -7.75 1.73
CA GLY A 49 7.31 -8.94 1.05
C GLY A 49 5.79 -9.09 1.05
N ALA A 50 5.06 -8.36 1.89
CA ALA A 50 3.61 -8.42 1.92
C ALA A 50 2.96 -7.72 0.71
N ALA A 51 1.73 -8.13 0.38
CA ALA A 51 0.90 -7.42 -0.58
C ALA A 51 0.53 -6.04 -0.03
N ALA A 52 0.58 -5.02 -0.89
CA ALA A 52 0.28 -3.63 -0.57
C ALA A 52 -1.24 -3.41 -0.40
N VAL A 53 -1.79 -4.05 0.62
CA VAL A 53 -3.20 -3.92 1.04
C VAL A 53 -3.22 -3.45 2.48
N ASN A 54 -3.71 -2.24 2.73
CA ASN A 54 -3.71 -1.62 4.05
C ASN A 54 -4.63 -2.33 5.04
N LYS A 55 -4.44 -2.03 6.33
CA LYS A 55 -5.16 -2.68 7.43
C LYS A 55 -6.69 -2.58 7.29
N ILE A 56 -7.20 -1.39 7.01
CA ILE A 56 -8.65 -1.17 6.91
C ILE A 56 -9.29 -1.95 5.75
N PRO A 57 -8.78 -1.89 4.49
CA PRO A 57 -9.26 -2.78 3.43
C PRO A 57 -9.20 -4.26 3.79
N ARG A 58 -8.14 -4.72 4.44
CA ARG A 58 -8.04 -6.11 4.92
C ARG A 58 -9.14 -6.45 5.92
N GLN A 59 -9.40 -5.54 6.87
CA GLN A 59 -10.45 -5.71 7.86
C GLN A 59 -11.84 -5.79 7.20
N MET A 60 -12.16 -4.86 6.29
CA MET A 60 -13.44 -4.85 5.56
C MET A 60 -13.66 -6.16 4.78
N ILE A 61 -12.61 -6.67 4.11
CA ILE A 61 -12.70 -7.94 3.38
C ILE A 61 -12.96 -9.10 4.36
N ARG A 62 -12.25 -9.14 5.50
CA ARG A 62 -12.45 -10.18 6.52
C ARG A 62 -13.87 -10.15 7.09
N GLU A 63 -14.39 -8.97 7.40
CA GLU A 63 -15.75 -8.81 7.92
C GLU A 63 -16.80 -9.30 6.92
N ALA A 64 -16.68 -8.91 5.65
CA ALA A 64 -17.58 -9.35 4.60
C ALA A 64 -17.55 -10.88 4.40
N VAL A 65 -16.35 -11.49 4.45
CA VAL A 65 -16.21 -12.95 4.34
C VAL A 65 -16.81 -13.66 5.55
N ARG A 66 -16.56 -13.15 6.76
CA ARG A 66 -17.14 -13.72 8.00
C ARG A 66 -18.66 -13.69 7.98
N GLU A 67 -19.27 -12.56 7.61
CA GLU A 67 -20.72 -12.44 7.49
C GLU A 67 -21.31 -13.55 6.62
N ILE A 68 -20.68 -13.83 5.48
CA ILE A 68 -21.15 -14.89 4.58
C ILE A 68 -20.90 -16.29 5.16
N CYS A 69 -19.74 -16.52 5.78
CA CYS A 69 -19.44 -17.80 6.44
C CYS A 69 -20.45 -18.11 7.55
N ASP A 70 -20.74 -17.13 8.39
CA ASP A 70 -21.68 -17.27 9.51
C ASP A 70 -23.11 -17.53 8.99
N LYS A 71 -23.52 -16.79 7.97
CA LYS A 71 -24.85 -16.97 7.34
C LYS A 71 -25.07 -18.38 6.79
N TYR A 72 -24.02 -19.02 6.30
CA TYR A 72 -24.08 -20.37 5.70
C TYR A 72 -23.52 -21.47 6.61
N GLY A 73 -23.16 -21.16 7.86
CA GLY A 73 -22.61 -22.12 8.81
C GLY A 73 -21.26 -22.72 8.39
N TYR A 74 -20.45 -21.98 7.60
CA TYR A 74 -19.16 -22.44 7.12
C TYR A 74 -18.06 -22.13 8.14
N SER A 75 -17.40 -23.16 8.67
CA SER A 75 -16.35 -23.07 9.69
C SER A 75 -14.93 -23.35 9.17
N GLY A 76 -14.77 -23.60 7.87
CA GLY A 76 -13.46 -23.84 7.23
C GLY A 76 -12.68 -22.58 6.95
N GLY A 77 -11.50 -22.75 6.33
CA GLY A 77 -10.65 -21.65 5.90
C GLY A 77 -11.09 -21.02 4.58
N VAL A 78 -10.75 -19.76 4.40
CA VAL A 78 -11.03 -19.00 3.18
C VAL A 78 -9.78 -18.26 2.73
N HIS A 79 -9.42 -18.40 1.48
CA HIS A 79 -8.37 -17.60 0.84
C HIS A 79 -8.98 -16.62 -0.16
N VAL A 80 -8.69 -15.34 0.03
CA VAL A 80 -9.08 -14.25 -0.86
C VAL A 80 -7.85 -13.77 -1.61
N THR A 81 -7.85 -13.90 -2.93
CA THR A 81 -6.79 -13.34 -3.80
C THR A 81 -7.33 -12.11 -4.52
N LEU A 82 -6.66 -10.98 -4.32
CA LEU A 82 -7.01 -9.72 -4.98
C LEU A 82 -6.13 -9.52 -6.21
N THR A 83 -6.73 -9.16 -7.35
CA THR A 83 -6.03 -8.87 -8.60
C THR A 83 -6.52 -7.58 -9.23
N ILE A 84 -5.62 -6.88 -9.91
CA ILE A 84 -5.93 -5.69 -10.72
C ILE A 84 -5.28 -5.87 -12.09
N PRO A 85 -5.97 -6.45 -13.07
CA PRO A 85 -5.39 -6.67 -14.40
C PRO A 85 -4.82 -5.37 -14.98
N GLY A 86 -3.52 -5.38 -15.34
CA GLY A 86 -2.80 -4.22 -15.83
C GLY A 86 -2.44 -3.19 -14.75
N GLY A 87 -2.60 -3.52 -13.47
CA GLY A 87 -2.25 -2.66 -12.34
C GLY A 87 -0.76 -2.35 -12.23
N ASP A 88 0.09 -3.25 -12.70
CA ASP A 88 1.53 -3.09 -12.80
C ASP A 88 1.92 -1.85 -13.64
N ARG A 89 1.36 -1.72 -14.84
CA ARG A 89 1.61 -0.59 -15.76
C ARG A 89 1.08 0.73 -15.23
N VAL A 90 -0.04 0.71 -14.52
CA VAL A 90 -0.62 1.92 -13.94
C VAL A 90 0.19 2.36 -12.72
N ALA A 91 0.69 1.42 -11.93
CA ALA A 91 1.49 1.69 -10.74
C ALA A 91 2.77 2.49 -11.03
N GLU A 92 3.39 2.30 -12.19
CA GLU A 92 4.57 3.07 -12.62
C GLU A 92 4.34 4.59 -12.66
N LYS A 93 3.08 5.01 -12.85
CA LYS A 93 2.65 6.42 -12.91
C LYS A 93 2.16 6.96 -11.57
N THR A 94 2.25 6.17 -10.50
CA THR A 94 1.82 6.53 -9.15
C THR A 94 3.02 6.78 -8.24
N PHE A 95 2.75 7.09 -6.98
CA PHE A 95 3.78 7.19 -5.94
C PHE A 95 4.32 5.83 -5.46
N ASN A 96 3.68 4.71 -5.83
CA ASN A 96 4.04 3.39 -5.36
C ASN A 96 5.53 3.05 -5.51
N PRO A 97 6.18 3.25 -6.69
CA PRO A 97 7.60 2.95 -6.85
C PRO A 97 8.49 3.75 -5.89
N ARG A 98 8.15 5.01 -5.60
CA ARG A 98 8.88 5.87 -4.66
C ARG A 98 8.78 5.38 -3.22
N LEU A 99 7.62 4.84 -2.85
CA LEU A 99 7.36 4.26 -1.54
C LEU A 99 7.93 2.84 -1.40
N GLY A 100 8.56 2.30 -2.45
CA GLY A 100 9.05 0.93 -2.45
C GLY A 100 7.95 -0.12 -2.60
N ILE A 101 6.83 0.24 -3.24
CA ILE A 101 5.78 -0.70 -3.62
C ILE A 101 5.96 -1.02 -5.10
N LEU A 102 6.34 -2.25 -5.41
CA LEU A 102 6.68 -2.68 -6.77
C LEU A 102 5.70 -3.74 -7.30
N GLY A 103 5.60 -3.79 -8.63
CA GLY A 103 4.83 -4.82 -9.35
C GLY A 103 3.32 -4.61 -9.36
N GLY A 104 2.81 -3.48 -8.86
CA GLY A 104 1.38 -3.19 -8.93
C GLY A 104 0.91 -2.03 -8.06
N LEU A 105 -0.40 -1.88 -7.99
CA LEU A 105 -1.07 -0.86 -7.19
C LEU A 105 -1.22 -1.29 -5.73
N SER A 106 -1.35 -0.31 -4.84
CA SER A 106 -1.75 -0.52 -3.46
C SER A 106 -3.27 -0.38 -3.29
N ILE A 107 -3.85 -1.17 -2.39
CA ILE A 107 -5.23 -1.02 -1.94
C ILE A 107 -5.19 -0.31 -0.59
N LEU A 108 -5.61 0.93 -0.58
CA LEU A 108 -5.61 1.80 0.59
C LEU A 108 -7.00 2.40 0.78
N GLY A 109 -7.24 2.95 1.95
CA GLY A 109 -8.48 3.62 2.33
C GLY A 109 -8.72 3.50 3.82
N THR A 110 -9.42 4.47 4.36
CA THR A 110 -9.76 4.54 5.79
C THR A 110 -11.26 4.36 6.05
N THR A 111 -12.11 4.68 5.07
CA THR A 111 -13.57 4.73 5.25
C THR A 111 -14.34 4.01 4.13
N GLY A 112 -13.67 3.56 3.07
CA GLY A 112 -14.35 3.09 1.85
C GLY A 112 -14.95 4.20 0.98
N ILE A 113 -14.90 5.46 1.43
CA ILE A 113 -15.31 6.64 0.67
C ILE A 113 -14.06 7.27 0.07
N VAL A 114 -14.10 7.57 -1.23
CA VAL A 114 -12.98 8.20 -1.94
C VAL A 114 -13.27 9.70 -2.09
N GLU A 115 -12.43 10.52 -1.49
CA GLU A 115 -12.37 11.95 -1.74
C GLU A 115 -11.15 12.24 -2.63
N PRO A 116 -11.37 12.40 -3.95
CA PRO A 116 -10.25 12.65 -4.87
C PRO A 116 -9.54 13.96 -4.51
N MET A 117 -8.20 13.93 -4.48
CA MET A 117 -7.36 15.11 -4.23
C MET A 117 -7.62 15.82 -2.88
N SER A 118 -7.99 15.08 -1.85
CA SER A 118 -8.12 15.68 -0.50
C SER A 118 -6.75 16.17 -0.03
N GLU A 119 -6.71 17.33 0.62
CA GLU A 119 -5.48 17.92 1.21
C GLU A 119 -4.85 16.95 2.19
N LYS A 120 -5.67 16.28 3.00
CA LYS A 120 -5.22 15.26 3.94
C LYS A 120 -4.48 14.11 3.24
N ALA A 121 -4.99 13.61 2.12
CA ALA A 121 -4.33 12.53 1.39
C ALA A 121 -2.97 12.97 0.81
N LEU A 122 -2.84 14.23 0.42
CA LEU A 122 -1.58 14.80 -0.07
C LEU A 122 -0.57 14.93 1.08
N THR A 123 -0.96 15.50 2.21
CA THR A 123 -0.08 15.64 3.39
C THR A 123 0.31 14.29 3.96
N ASP A 124 -0.61 13.34 4.08
CA ASP A 124 -0.33 11.96 4.53
C ASP A 124 0.70 11.29 3.59
N THR A 125 0.62 11.54 2.28
CA THR A 125 1.59 10.99 1.30
C THR A 125 2.98 11.60 1.49
N ILE A 126 3.08 12.92 1.71
CA ILE A 126 4.34 13.61 1.98
C ILE A 126 4.99 13.03 3.25
N CYS A 127 4.25 12.95 4.34
CA CYS A 127 4.74 12.37 5.59
C CYS A 127 5.21 10.93 5.41
N LEU A 128 4.47 10.14 4.64
CA LEU A 128 4.83 8.74 4.37
C LEU A 128 6.11 8.62 3.55
N GLU A 129 6.32 9.46 2.52
CA GLU A 129 7.58 9.50 1.76
C GLU A 129 8.78 9.82 2.68
N MET A 130 8.64 10.82 3.55
CA MET A 130 9.69 11.19 4.51
C MET A 130 9.97 10.06 5.51
N GLN A 131 8.94 9.39 6.01
CA GLN A 131 9.08 8.24 6.91
C GLN A 131 9.81 7.08 6.21
N VAL A 132 9.46 6.76 4.97
CA VAL A 132 10.15 5.72 4.20
C VAL A 132 11.63 6.04 4.02
N LEU A 133 11.99 7.28 3.72
CA LEU A 133 13.39 7.70 3.64
C LEU A 133 14.12 7.48 4.96
N LYS A 134 13.54 7.91 6.07
CA LYS A 134 14.10 7.74 7.41
C LYS A 134 14.32 6.27 7.77
N GLU A 135 13.32 5.41 7.56
CA GLU A 135 13.42 3.96 7.84
C GLU A 135 14.42 3.23 6.92
N ASN A 136 14.77 3.82 5.78
CA ASN A 136 15.82 3.33 4.90
C ASN A 136 17.21 3.92 5.21
N GLY A 137 17.36 4.59 6.36
CA GLY A 137 18.65 5.04 6.88
C GLY A 137 19.13 6.39 6.35
N HIS A 138 18.22 7.22 5.83
CA HIS A 138 18.56 8.58 5.41
C HIS A 138 18.32 9.58 6.53
N ASP A 139 19.35 10.35 6.89
CA ASP A 139 19.28 11.35 7.96
C ASP A 139 18.70 12.69 7.51
N TYR A 140 18.52 12.89 6.21
CA TYR A 140 17.94 14.10 5.63
C TYR A 140 17.12 13.78 4.37
N CYS A 141 16.24 14.71 4.02
CA CYS A 141 15.57 14.74 2.73
C CYS A 141 15.59 16.17 2.15
N ILE A 142 15.37 16.28 0.86
CA ILE A 142 15.24 17.56 0.16
C ILE A 142 13.76 17.81 -0.07
N VAL A 143 13.21 18.85 0.55
CA VAL A 143 11.81 19.22 0.36
C VAL A 143 11.70 20.25 -0.76
N THR A 144 10.86 19.98 -1.76
CA THR A 144 10.68 20.87 -2.90
C THR A 144 9.22 21.26 -3.14
N PRO A 145 8.92 22.53 -3.49
CA PRO A 145 7.54 22.98 -3.71
C PRO A 145 6.96 22.53 -5.05
N GLY A 146 7.43 21.43 -5.62
CA GLY A 146 6.95 20.88 -6.87
C GLY A 146 7.99 20.81 -7.97
N ASN A 147 7.53 20.72 -9.24
CA ASN A 147 8.43 20.50 -10.37
C ASN A 147 9.43 21.65 -10.57
N TYR A 148 8.97 22.90 -10.49
CA TYR A 148 9.86 24.06 -10.63
C TYR A 148 11.03 24.07 -9.64
N GLY A 149 10.77 23.72 -8.38
CA GLY A 149 11.82 23.62 -7.37
C GLY A 149 12.80 22.48 -7.70
N SER A 150 12.27 21.33 -8.08
CA SER A 150 13.10 20.18 -8.48
C SER A 150 13.95 20.48 -9.70
N ASP A 151 13.37 21.09 -10.74
CA ASP A 151 14.07 21.44 -11.97
C ASP A 151 15.17 22.49 -11.71
N PHE A 152 14.88 23.50 -10.89
CA PHE A 152 15.86 24.50 -10.47
C PHE A 152 17.05 23.87 -9.73
N LEU A 153 16.79 22.99 -8.75
CA LEU A 153 17.86 22.33 -7.99
C LEU A 153 18.72 21.45 -8.88
N LYS A 154 18.10 20.73 -9.82
CA LYS A 154 18.81 19.87 -10.76
C LYS A 154 19.61 20.66 -11.80
N GLU A 155 19.00 21.66 -12.45
CA GLU A 155 19.61 22.37 -13.58
C GLU A 155 20.60 23.46 -13.14
N LYS A 156 20.35 24.14 -12.03
CA LYS A 156 21.15 25.27 -11.56
C LYS A 156 22.13 24.94 -10.47
N MET A 157 21.85 23.90 -9.67
CA MET A 157 22.67 23.52 -8.54
C MET A 157 23.29 22.14 -8.68
N ASP A 158 22.98 21.41 -9.75
CA ASP A 158 23.45 20.04 -10.02
C ASP A 158 23.27 19.08 -8.80
N MET A 159 22.13 19.24 -8.12
CA MET A 159 21.83 18.46 -6.92
C MET A 159 21.23 17.10 -7.28
N ASP A 160 21.67 16.06 -6.56
CA ASP A 160 21.01 14.76 -6.58
C ASP A 160 19.65 14.85 -5.89
N LEU A 161 18.59 14.55 -6.63
CA LEU A 161 17.20 14.58 -6.15
C LEU A 161 16.65 13.20 -5.78
N SER A 162 17.51 12.21 -5.58
CA SER A 162 17.10 10.84 -5.17
C SER A 162 16.34 10.84 -3.84
N LEU A 163 16.64 11.80 -2.94
CA LEU A 163 16.00 11.99 -1.66
C LEU A 163 15.02 13.18 -1.64
N ALA A 164 14.54 13.62 -2.81
CA ALA A 164 13.63 14.75 -2.89
C ALA A 164 12.18 14.33 -2.67
N VAL A 165 11.50 15.01 -1.75
CA VAL A 165 10.08 14.90 -1.46
C VAL A 165 9.38 16.17 -1.97
N LYS A 166 8.36 16.00 -2.81
CA LYS A 166 7.57 17.12 -3.35
C LYS A 166 6.41 17.43 -2.42
N CYS A 167 6.38 18.64 -1.87
CA CYS A 167 5.37 19.04 -0.88
C CYS A 167 4.29 20.00 -1.44
N SER A 168 4.38 20.45 -2.69
CA SER A 168 3.48 21.49 -3.23
C SER A 168 3.42 22.71 -2.28
N ASN A 169 2.22 23.12 -1.90
CA ASN A 169 2.01 24.25 -0.97
C ASN A 169 1.97 23.80 0.51
N TYR A 170 2.19 22.53 0.80
CA TYR A 170 2.05 21.90 2.13
C TYR A 170 3.40 21.79 2.86
N ILE A 171 4.28 22.79 2.66
CA ILE A 171 5.61 22.78 3.29
C ILE A 171 5.53 22.88 4.81
N GLY A 172 4.52 23.60 5.33
CA GLY A 172 4.31 23.76 6.77
C GLY A 172 3.84 22.48 7.47
N GLU A 173 3.18 21.58 6.74
CA GLU A 173 2.75 20.28 7.23
C GLU A 173 3.85 19.22 7.05
N ALA A 174 4.84 19.49 6.21
CA ALA A 174 5.96 18.59 5.94
C ALA A 174 7.11 18.75 6.95
N ILE A 175 7.17 19.84 7.68
CA ILE A 175 8.21 20.18 8.68
C ILE A 175 7.63 20.08 10.07
#